data_81dbed59361efeb56f14faa958a4ecd6
#
_entry.id   81dbed59361efeb56f14faa958a4ecd6
#
_cell.length_a   1.000
_cell.length_b   1.000
_cell.length_c   1.000
_cell.angle_alpha   90.00
_cell.angle_beta   90.00
_cell.angle_gamma   90.00
#
_symmetry.space_group_name_H-M   'P 1'
#
loop_
_entity.id
_entity.type
_entity.pdbx_description
1 polymer ?
#
loop_
_entity_poly.entity_id
_entity_poly.type
_entity_poly.pdbx_seq_one_letter_code
_entity_poly.pdbx_strand_id
1 'polypeptide(L)'
;VSGNKKTLTLKTLNKSNIWDVQENDVLRMWDAGAKDSDFKDSADHYREIIKTAFDLEDVKVDRPEVLSKYEARGFKTAMVKTANGDKKRIAIKKKPIQRVTDLTYENINHITAAKLLEVIERNFGGGWESLSQSIQDIIEHGFDISTTTLPTSMLKKKGGMYEKKVEDGYEVLEIPKGTWTEAIFAKEKPRVERVHTVFDPDAEDAEKRRLEEEEDNDEDLPDVPDDYNRDDDEDGDEFDDDKLTEESYRTTVDTMPEDLDLEAAEVADDDDDY
;
A
#
# COMPACT_ATOMS: atom_id res chain seq x y z
N VAL A 1 5.72 6.13 -26.59
CA VAL A 1 6.47 5.14 -25.79
C VAL A 1 5.43 4.30 -25.09
N SER A 2 5.19 3.08 -25.61
CA SER A 2 4.24 2.13 -25.03
C SER A 2 4.91 1.51 -23.80
N GLY A 3 4.61 2.05 -22.62
CA GLY A 3 5.06 1.48 -21.36
C GLY A 3 4.46 0.07 -21.21
N ASN A 4 5.28 -0.92 -20.98
CA ASN A 4 4.91 -2.29 -20.71
C ASN A 4 4.01 -2.30 -19.45
N LYS A 5 2.70 -2.40 -19.63
CA LYS A 5 1.75 -2.52 -18.52
C LYS A 5 1.93 -3.92 -17.93
N LYS A 6 2.62 -4.03 -16.80
CA LYS A 6 2.66 -5.30 -16.06
C LYS A 6 1.24 -5.66 -15.60
N THR A 7 0.75 -6.79 -16.05
CA THR A 7 -0.54 -7.34 -15.61
C THR A 7 -0.45 -7.79 -14.16
N LEU A 8 -1.47 -7.48 -13.37
CA LEU A 8 -1.56 -7.89 -11.98
C LEU A 8 -2.08 -9.33 -11.91
N THR A 9 -1.35 -10.18 -11.23
CA THR A 9 -1.72 -11.57 -10.95
C THR A 9 -1.84 -11.78 -9.44
N LEU A 10 -2.40 -12.89 -9.00
CA LEU A 10 -2.42 -13.21 -7.55
C LEU A 10 -1.02 -13.23 -6.95
N LYS A 11 -0.01 -13.70 -7.68
CA LYS A 11 1.39 -13.78 -7.21
C LYS A 11 2.03 -12.40 -7.00
N THR A 12 1.62 -11.39 -7.77
CA THR A 12 2.13 -10.02 -7.68
C THR A 12 1.27 -9.13 -6.79
N LEU A 13 0.14 -9.67 -6.29
CA LEU A 13 -0.78 -8.94 -5.44
C LEU A 13 -0.17 -8.68 -4.06
N ASN A 14 -0.32 -7.46 -3.56
CA ASN A 14 0.11 -7.05 -2.23
C ASN A 14 -0.90 -6.11 -1.57
N LYS A 15 -0.71 -5.80 -0.28
CA LYS A 15 -1.64 -4.96 0.50
C LYS A 15 -1.83 -3.54 -0.04
N SER A 16 -0.86 -3.04 -0.83
CA SER A 16 -0.96 -1.71 -1.42
C SER A 16 -1.68 -1.77 -2.77
N ASN A 17 -1.23 -2.60 -3.71
CA ASN A 17 -1.78 -2.60 -5.07
C ASN A 17 -3.19 -3.19 -5.17
N ILE A 18 -3.66 -3.95 -4.16
CA ILE A 18 -5.02 -4.46 -4.07
C ILE A 18 -6.09 -3.35 -4.11
N TRP A 19 -5.75 -2.12 -3.66
CA TRP A 19 -6.65 -0.99 -3.68
C TRP A 19 -6.93 -0.44 -5.08
N ASP A 20 -6.07 -0.72 -6.08
CA ASP A 20 -6.29 -0.35 -7.49
C ASP A 20 -7.24 -1.31 -8.21
N VAL A 21 -7.47 -2.50 -7.65
CA VAL A 21 -8.22 -3.59 -8.28
C VAL A 21 -9.71 -3.46 -8.02
N GLN A 22 -10.53 -3.94 -8.97
CA GLN A 22 -11.98 -4.03 -8.83
C GLN A 22 -12.40 -5.47 -8.46
N GLU A 23 -13.64 -5.64 -7.94
CA GLU A 23 -14.15 -6.95 -7.51
C GLU A 23 -14.09 -8.01 -8.61
N ASN A 24 -14.42 -7.63 -9.86
CA ASN A 24 -14.40 -8.55 -10.99
C ASN A 24 -12.98 -9.03 -11.31
N ASP A 25 -11.99 -8.15 -11.17
CA ASP A 25 -10.60 -8.47 -11.46
C ASP A 25 -10.03 -9.41 -10.38
N VAL A 26 -10.39 -9.20 -9.10
CA VAL A 26 -10.05 -10.14 -8.02
C VAL A 26 -10.60 -11.53 -8.32
N LEU A 27 -11.87 -11.63 -8.75
CA LEU A 27 -12.49 -12.91 -9.07
C LEU A 27 -11.79 -13.61 -10.25
N ARG A 28 -11.42 -12.87 -11.30
CA ARG A 28 -10.69 -13.39 -12.45
C ARG A 28 -9.29 -13.86 -12.08
N MET A 29 -8.55 -13.05 -11.31
CA MET A 29 -7.22 -13.42 -10.83
C MET A 29 -7.28 -14.67 -9.96
N TRP A 30 -8.32 -14.81 -9.13
CA TRP A 30 -8.53 -15.99 -8.31
C TRP A 30 -8.76 -17.25 -9.16
N ASP A 31 -9.62 -17.14 -10.18
CA ASP A 31 -9.92 -18.26 -11.09
C ASP A 31 -8.69 -18.65 -11.92
N ALA A 32 -7.86 -17.70 -12.33
CA ALA A 32 -6.61 -17.96 -13.03
C ALA A 32 -5.60 -18.65 -12.08
N GLY A 33 -5.36 -18.07 -10.90
CA GLY A 33 -4.43 -18.63 -9.92
C GLY A 33 -4.83 -20.00 -9.40
N ALA A 34 -6.13 -20.32 -9.36
CA ALA A 34 -6.64 -21.64 -8.95
C ALA A 34 -6.27 -22.78 -9.91
N LYS A 35 -5.70 -22.47 -11.09
CA LYS A 35 -5.15 -23.46 -12.03
C LYS A 35 -3.70 -23.80 -11.72
N ASP A 36 -3.03 -22.99 -10.91
CA ASP A 36 -1.63 -23.15 -10.54
C ASP A 36 -1.46 -24.26 -9.49
N SER A 37 -0.39 -25.05 -9.59
CA SER A 37 -0.07 -26.12 -8.63
C SER A 37 0.15 -25.61 -7.21
N ASP A 38 0.75 -24.44 -7.07
CA ASP A 38 1.16 -23.85 -5.80
C ASP A 38 0.04 -23.06 -5.12
N PHE A 39 -1.09 -22.92 -5.79
CA PHE A 39 -2.24 -22.16 -5.29
C PHE A 39 -2.73 -22.66 -3.94
N LYS A 40 -2.73 -23.99 -3.74
CA LYS A 40 -3.23 -24.61 -2.51
C LYS A 40 -2.50 -24.09 -1.28
N ASP A 41 -1.19 -23.95 -1.36
CA ASP A 41 -0.35 -23.54 -0.23
C ASP A 41 -0.39 -22.01 0.02
N SER A 42 -0.73 -21.25 -1.02
CA SER A 42 -0.73 -19.78 -0.98
C SER A 42 -2.13 -19.17 -0.89
N ALA A 43 -3.20 -19.95 -1.03
CA ALA A 43 -4.58 -19.44 -1.12
C ALA A 43 -5.00 -18.62 0.11
N ASP A 44 -4.63 -19.04 1.31
CA ASP A 44 -4.95 -18.31 2.54
C ASP A 44 -4.20 -16.98 2.62
N HIS A 45 -2.95 -16.93 2.17
CA HIS A 45 -2.18 -15.70 2.06
C HIS A 45 -2.83 -14.70 1.10
N TYR A 46 -3.23 -15.14 -0.09
CA TYR A 46 -3.94 -14.28 -1.05
C TYR A 46 -5.28 -13.79 -0.49
N ARG A 47 -5.99 -14.65 0.23
CA ARG A 47 -7.24 -14.29 0.88
C ARG A 47 -7.05 -13.18 1.91
N GLU A 48 -5.98 -13.22 2.70
CA GLU A 48 -5.66 -12.16 3.66
C GLU A 48 -5.29 -10.84 2.97
N ILE A 49 -4.55 -10.87 1.87
CA ILE A 49 -4.28 -9.67 1.07
C ILE A 49 -5.59 -9.07 0.54
N ILE A 50 -6.47 -9.90 -0.04
CA ILE A 50 -7.75 -9.45 -0.58
C ILE A 50 -8.61 -8.84 0.52
N LYS A 51 -8.67 -9.43 1.70
CA LYS A 51 -9.42 -8.91 2.85
C LYS A 51 -8.94 -7.53 3.33
N THR A 52 -7.75 -7.10 2.97
CA THR A 52 -7.27 -5.75 3.29
C THR A 52 -8.17 -4.68 2.66
N ALA A 53 -8.52 -4.84 1.37
CA ALA A 53 -9.30 -3.86 0.60
C ALA A 53 -10.75 -4.28 0.34
N PHE A 54 -11.11 -5.55 0.60
CA PHE A 54 -12.43 -6.10 0.30
C PHE A 54 -13.04 -6.81 1.50
N ASP A 55 -14.37 -6.75 1.59
CA ASP A 55 -15.16 -7.62 2.44
C ASP A 55 -15.44 -8.91 1.70
N LEU A 56 -15.03 -10.04 2.27
CA LEU A 56 -15.24 -11.38 1.74
C LEU A 56 -16.17 -12.18 2.65
N GLU A 57 -17.30 -12.62 2.12
CA GLU A 57 -18.24 -13.50 2.80
C GLU A 57 -18.43 -14.80 2.02
N ASP A 58 -18.42 -15.92 2.73
CA ASP A 58 -18.73 -17.21 2.15
C ASP A 58 -20.26 -17.39 2.08
N VAL A 59 -20.79 -17.60 0.89
CA VAL A 59 -22.23 -17.82 0.70
C VAL A 59 -22.53 -19.29 0.99
N LYS A 60 -23.19 -19.54 2.13
CA LYS A 60 -23.52 -20.90 2.59
C LYS A 60 -24.63 -21.58 1.78
N VAL A 61 -25.55 -20.77 1.22
CA VAL A 61 -26.73 -21.26 0.52
C VAL A 61 -26.82 -20.59 -0.84
N ASP A 62 -26.65 -21.35 -1.90
CA ASP A 62 -26.73 -20.88 -3.28
C ASP A 62 -28.18 -20.88 -3.78
N ARG A 63 -28.98 -19.90 -3.30
CA ARG A 63 -30.36 -19.67 -3.75
C ARG A 63 -30.50 -18.24 -4.28
N PRO A 64 -31.31 -18.02 -5.34
CA PRO A 64 -31.51 -16.69 -5.92
C PRO A 64 -31.90 -15.62 -4.90
N GLU A 65 -32.77 -15.98 -3.94
CA GLU A 65 -33.21 -15.06 -2.89
C GLU A 65 -32.08 -14.62 -1.95
N VAL A 66 -31.10 -15.50 -1.70
CA VAL A 66 -29.92 -15.19 -0.88
C VAL A 66 -28.96 -14.34 -1.65
N LEU A 67 -28.74 -14.65 -2.93
CA LEU A 67 -27.85 -13.88 -3.82
C LEU A 67 -28.36 -12.44 -4.00
N SER A 68 -29.69 -12.28 -4.23
CA SER A 68 -30.29 -10.94 -4.33
C SER A 68 -30.09 -10.09 -3.07
N LYS A 69 -30.05 -10.70 -1.88
CA LYS A 69 -29.73 -9.98 -0.63
C LYS A 69 -28.27 -9.50 -0.58
N TYR A 70 -27.33 -10.31 -1.08
CA TYR A 70 -25.93 -9.88 -1.22
C TYR A 70 -25.79 -8.75 -2.25
N GLU A 71 -26.43 -8.88 -3.39
CA GLU A 71 -26.44 -7.83 -4.43
C GLU A 71 -27.05 -6.53 -3.94
N ALA A 72 -28.16 -6.59 -3.17
CA ALA A 72 -28.79 -5.42 -2.55
C ALA A 72 -27.85 -4.72 -1.54
N ARG A 73 -26.94 -5.45 -0.89
CA ARG A 73 -25.87 -4.92 -0.01
C ARG A 73 -24.67 -4.40 -0.79
N GLY A 74 -24.66 -4.54 -2.13
CA GLY A 74 -23.58 -4.10 -3.02
C GLY A 74 -22.45 -5.11 -3.14
N PHE A 75 -22.65 -6.38 -2.77
CA PHE A 75 -21.70 -7.45 -3.01
C PHE A 75 -21.85 -8.01 -4.42
N LYS A 76 -20.72 -8.38 -5.02
CA LYS A 76 -20.69 -9.22 -6.22
C LYS A 76 -20.48 -10.66 -5.80
N THR A 77 -21.22 -11.58 -6.41
CA THR A 77 -21.13 -13.01 -6.07
C THR A 77 -20.57 -13.81 -7.23
N ALA A 78 -19.67 -14.74 -6.94
CA ALA A 78 -19.11 -15.64 -7.94
C ALA A 78 -18.82 -17.02 -7.35
N MET A 79 -18.78 -18.01 -8.25
CA MET A 79 -18.29 -19.35 -7.92
C MET A 79 -16.78 -19.37 -8.11
N VAL A 80 -16.05 -19.69 -7.06
CA VAL A 80 -14.58 -19.77 -7.11
C VAL A 80 -14.11 -21.16 -6.68
N LYS A 81 -12.95 -21.57 -7.13
CA LYS A 81 -12.29 -22.79 -6.66
C LYS A 81 -11.59 -22.50 -5.34
N THR A 82 -11.75 -23.36 -4.37
CA THR A 82 -11.01 -23.31 -3.10
C THR A 82 -9.65 -24.00 -3.25
N ALA A 83 -8.78 -23.83 -2.27
CA ALA A 83 -7.50 -24.53 -2.18
C ALA A 83 -7.64 -26.07 -2.30
N ASN A 84 -8.76 -26.63 -1.89
CA ASN A 84 -9.04 -28.06 -1.97
C ASN A 84 -9.61 -28.52 -3.34
N GLY A 85 -9.79 -27.57 -4.29
CA GLY A 85 -10.39 -27.85 -5.61
C GLY A 85 -11.92 -27.81 -5.65
N ASP A 86 -12.57 -27.69 -4.50
CA ASP A 86 -14.02 -27.58 -4.42
C ASP A 86 -14.48 -26.21 -4.93
N LYS A 87 -15.66 -26.17 -5.53
CA LYS A 87 -16.29 -24.91 -5.92
C LYS A 87 -17.10 -24.35 -4.74
N LYS A 88 -16.82 -23.09 -4.39
CA LYS A 88 -17.54 -22.37 -3.36
C LYS A 88 -18.03 -21.04 -3.89
N ARG A 89 -19.23 -20.63 -3.49
CA ARG A 89 -19.71 -19.29 -3.82
C ARG A 89 -19.22 -18.32 -2.77
N ILE A 90 -18.61 -17.25 -3.21
CA ILE A 90 -18.19 -16.12 -2.38
C ILE A 90 -18.91 -14.85 -2.79
N ALA A 91 -19.09 -13.96 -1.83
CA ALA A 91 -19.55 -12.60 -2.03
C ALA A 91 -18.40 -11.66 -1.71
N ILE A 92 -18.10 -10.73 -2.62
CA ILE A 92 -17.00 -9.77 -2.50
C ILE A 92 -17.54 -8.35 -2.68
N LYS A 93 -17.02 -7.43 -1.88
CA LYS A 93 -17.34 -6.00 -1.96
C LYS A 93 -16.11 -5.18 -1.58
N LYS A 94 -15.79 -4.16 -2.36
CA LYS A 94 -14.69 -3.24 -2.03
C LYS A 94 -15.04 -2.43 -0.79
N LYS A 95 -14.12 -2.34 0.17
CA LYS A 95 -14.31 -1.55 1.39
C LYS A 95 -14.36 -0.07 1.06
N PRO A 96 -15.42 0.66 1.46
CA PRO A 96 -15.50 2.09 1.23
C PRO A 96 -14.60 2.84 2.23
N ILE A 97 -13.86 3.84 1.76
CA ILE A 97 -13.16 4.79 2.61
C ILE A 97 -14.11 5.94 2.90
N GLN A 98 -14.66 6.01 4.12
CA GLN A 98 -15.66 6.98 4.52
C GLN A 98 -15.27 7.83 5.72
N ARG A 99 -14.39 7.32 6.58
CA ARG A 99 -13.94 7.98 7.81
C ARG A 99 -12.44 8.18 7.76
N VAL A 100 -11.95 9.16 8.50
CA VAL A 100 -10.49 9.39 8.64
C VAL A 100 -9.76 8.19 9.24
N THR A 101 -10.45 7.39 10.07
CA THR A 101 -9.94 6.14 10.64
C THR A 101 -9.80 5.00 9.64
N ASP A 102 -10.42 5.12 8.46
CA ASP A 102 -10.29 4.13 7.38
C ASP A 102 -9.04 4.37 6.53
N LEU A 103 -8.35 5.51 6.74
CA LEU A 103 -7.13 5.88 6.04
C LEU A 103 -5.95 5.09 6.60
N THR A 104 -5.15 4.54 5.69
CA THR A 104 -3.91 3.81 5.99
C THR A 104 -2.83 4.18 4.98
N TYR A 105 -1.56 3.90 5.30
CA TYR A 105 -0.45 4.09 4.35
C TYR A 105 -0.61 3.30 3.05
N GLU A 106 -1.34 2.17 3.09
CA GLU A 106 -1.59 1.35 1.92
C GLU A 106 -2.65 1.96 0.99
N ASN A 107 -3.70 2.62 1.54
CA ASN A 107 -4.83 3.10 0.74
C ASN A 107 -4.80 4.59 0.41
N ILE A 108 -4.03 5.39 1.14
CA ILE A 108 -4.02 6.86 0.97
C ILE A 108 -3.65 7.30 -0.44
N ASN A 109 -2.77 6.55 -1.11
CA ASN A 109 -2.36 6.84 -2.48
C ASN A 109 -3.39 6.41 -3.53
N HIS A 110 -4.52 5.80 -3.14
CA HIS A 110 -5.55 5.27 -4.05
C HIS A 110 -6.87 6.05 -4.00
N ILE A 111 -6.88 7.17 -3.29
CA ILE A 111 -8.00 8.12 -3.26
C ILE A 111 -7.59 9.43 -3.93
N THR A 112 -8.58 10.20 -4.38
CA THR A 112 -8.36 11.53 -4.94
C THR A 112 -8.36 12.60 -3.85
N ALA A 113 -7.79 13.78 -4.13
CA ALA A 113 -7.80 14.92 -3.22
C ALA A 113 -9.23 15.32 -2.83
N ALA A 114 -10.16 15.36 -3.79
CA ALA A 114 -11.58 15.63 -3.53
C ALA A 114 -12.18 14.60 -2.56
N LYS A 115 -11.86 13.29 -2.73
CA LYS A 115 -12.34 12.24 -1.81
C LYS A 115 -11.75 12.35 -0.42
N LEU A 116 -10.47 12.70 -0.32
CA LEU A 116 -9.81 12.96 0.96
C LEU A 116 -10.52 14.10 1.71
N LEU A 117 -10.77 15.22 1.04
CA LEU A 117 -11.44 16.38 1.65
C LEU A 117 -12.88 16.05 2.10
N GLU A 118 -13.61 15.24 1.32
CA GLU A 118 -14.93 14.72 1.74
C GLU A 118 -14.84 13.89 3.03
N VAL A 119 -13.80 13.05 3.15
CA VAL A 119 -13.57 12.23 4.35
C VAL A 119 -13.21 13.09 5.56
N ILE A 120 -12.40 14.14 5.37
CA ILE A 120 -12.05 15.10 6.43
C ILE A 120 -13.30 15.88 6.86
N GLU A 121 -14.13 16.36 5.93
CA GLU A 121 -15.37 17.09 6.23
C GLU A 121 -16.33 16.28 7.12
N ARG A 122 -16.41 14.97 6.87
CA ARG A 122 -17.23 14.06 7.67
C ARG A 122 -16.70 13.79 9.08
N ASN A 123 -15.46 14.20 9.37
CA ASN A 123 -14.91 14.03 10.70
C ASN A 123 -15.56 15.00 11.70
N PHE A 124 -16.03 14.47 12.85
CA PHE A 124 -16.63 15.26 13.89
C PHE A 124 -15.60 16.22 14.50
N GLY A 125 -15.96 17.50 14.53
CA GLY A 125 -15.07 18.56 14.98
C GLY A 125 -14.42 19.34 13.85
N GLY A 126 -14.38 18.80 12.63
CA GLY A 126 -13.98 19.48 11.41
C GLY A 126 -12.60 20.18 11.47
N GLY A 127 -11.92 20.19 10.37
CA GLY A 127 -10.65 20.88 10.26
C GLY A 127 -9.42 20.02 10.54
N TRP A 128 -8.29 20.56 10.14
CA TRP A 128 -7.01 19.86 10.18
C TRP A 128 -6.55 19.55 11.60
N GLU A 129 -6.69 20.54 12.50
CA GLU A 129 -6.26 20.45 13.91
C GLU A 129 -7.07 19.41 14.73
N SER A 130 -8.23 18.98 14.22
CA SER A 130 -9.05 17.96 14.89
C SER A 130 -8.56 16.53 14.64
N LEU A 131 -7.67 16.34 13.67
CA LEU A 131 -7.11 15.06 13.30
C LEU A 131 -5.96 14.70 14.24
N SER A 132 -5.86 13.42 14.63
CA SER A 132 -4.69 12.94 15.37
C SER A 132 -3.43 13.02 14.50
N GLN A 133 -2.27 13.20 15.13
CA GLN A 133 -0.98 13.27 14.42
C GLN A 133 -0.77 12.07 13.49
N SER A 134 -1.10 10.85 13.92
CA SER A 134 -0.96 9.65 13.10
C SER A 134 -1.80 9.68 11.83
N ILE A 135 -2.99 10.30 11.87
CA ILE A 135 -3.83 10.48 10.66
C ILE A 135 -3.26 11.57 9.77
N GLN A 136 -2.77 12.67 10.36
CA GLN A 136 -2.09 13.72 9.60
C GLN A 136 -0.87 13.16 8.86
N ASP A 137 -0.04 12.36 9.52
CA ASP A 137 1.13 11.71 8.92
C ASP A 137 0.75 10.79 7.75
N ILE A 138 -0.33 10.01 7.89
CA ILE A 138 -0.86 9.17 6.81
C ILE A 138 -1.31 10.02 5.63
N ILE A 139 -2.03 11.11 5.87
CA ILE A 139 -2.51 12.01 4.82
C ILE A 139 -1.33 12.68 4.11
N GLU A 140 -0.38 13.22 4.87
CA GLU A 140 0.82 13.87 4.35
C GLU A 140 1.73 12.92 3.58
N HIS A 141 1.62 11.60 3.82
CA HIS A 141 2.32 10.62 3.01
C HIS A 141 1.86 10.63 1.54
N GLY A 142 0.56 10.80 1.29
CA GLY A 142 -0.02 10.74 -0.06
C GLY A 142 -0.34 12.10 -0.68
N PHE A 143 -0.43 13.16 0.13
CA PHE A 143 -0.88 14.47 -0.31
C PHE A 143 0.01 15.60 0.18
N ASP A 144 0.11 16.65 -0.62
CA ASP A 144 0.61 17.94 -0.19
C ASP A 144 -0.55 18.72 0.45
N ILE A 145 -0.45 18.96 1.75
CA ILE A 145 -1.46 19.66 2.53
C ILE A 145 -0.97 21.07 2.88
N SER A 146 -1.88 22.02 2.76
CA SER A 146 -1.66 23.39 3.23
C SER A 146 -2.93 23.89 3.87
N THR A 147 -2.83 24.45 5.06
CA THR A 147 -3.98 24.97 5.80
C THR A 147 -3.84 26.47 6.04
N THR A 148 -4.95 27.18 6.06
CA THR A 148 -4.99 28.59 6.45
C THR A 148 -6.31 28.91 7.12
N THR A 149 -6.26 29.78 8.12
CA THR A 149 -7.46 30.29 8.80
C THR A 149 -7.50 31.80 8.66
N LEU A 150 -8.47 32.30 7.93
CA LEU A 150 -8.63 33.72 7.62
C LEU A 150 -10.06 34.16 7.88
N PRO A 151 -10.30 35.50 8.12
CA PRO A 151 -11.64 36.03 8.07
C PRO A 151 -12.31 35.68 6.74
N THR A 152 -13.57 35.25 6.78
CA THR A 152 -14.31 34.79 5.58
C THR A 152 -14.28 35.80 4.42
N SER A 153 -14.28 37.12 4.75
CA SER A 153 -14.21 38.20 3.75
C SER A 153 -12.82 38.31 3.07
N MET A 154 -11.79 37.79 3.71
CA MET A 154 -10.41 37.88 3.22
C MET A 154 -9.93 36.63 2.48
N LEU A 155 -10.60 35.49 2.70
CA LEU A 155 -10.18 34.20 2.15
C LEU A 155 -10.08 34.20 0.62
N LYS A 156 -11.10 34.73 -0.06
CA LYS A 156 -11.20 34.74 -1.54
C LYS A 156 -10.76 36.09 -2.14
N LYS A 157 -9.83 36.80 -1.50
CA LYS A 157 -9.30 38.04 -2.04
C LYS A 157 -8.54 37.74 -3.34
N LYS A 158 -8.84 38.51 -4.38
CA LYS A 158 -8.20 38.42 -5.69
C LYS A 158 -6.66 38.52 -5.60
N GLY A 159 -5.94 37.60 -6.24
CA GLY A 159 -4.47 37.47 -6.17
C GLY A 159 -3.98 36.92 -4.82
N GLY A 160 -4.87 36.44 -3.95
CA GLY A 160 -4.55 35.84 -2.69
C GLY A 160 -4.03 34.40 -2.76
N MET A 161 -3.69 33.85 -1.60
CA MET A 161 -3.19 32.47 -1.49
C MET A 161 -4.21 31.42 -1.99
N TYR A 162 -5.50 31.66 -1.75
CA TYR A 162 -6.58 30.78 -2.19
C TYR A 162 -6.57 30.61 -3.70
N GLU A 163 -6.59 31.71 -4.45
CA GLU A 163 -6.61 31.69 -5.91
C GLU A 163 -5.37 31.00 -6.48
N LYS A 164 -4.20 31.32 -5.94
CA LYS A 164 -2.92 30.70 -6.34
C LYS A 164 -2.91 29.18 -6.10
N LYS A 165 -3.39 28.72 -4.95
CA LYS A 165 -3.45 27.28 -4.64
C LYS A 165 -4.41 26.54 -5.57
N VAL A 166 -5.57 27.14 -5.89
CA VAL A 166 -6.52 26.56 -6.86
C VAL A 166 -5.91 26.52 -8.27
N GLU A 167 -5.23 27.57 -8.70
CA GLU A 167 -4.49 27.61 -9.97
C GLU A 167 -3.38 26.55 -10.02
N ASP A 168 -2.69 26.31 -8.91
CA ASP A 168 -1.68 25.26 -8.75
C ASP A 168 -2.28 23.84 -8.73
N GLY A 169 -3.61 23.69 -8.80
CA GLY A 169 -4.31 22.41 -8.87
C GLY A 169 -4.58 21.75 -7.50
N TYR A 170 -4.66 22.55 -6.44
CA TYR A 170 -5.14 22.07 -5.15
C TYR A 170 -6.67 22.04 -5.12
N GLU A 171 -7.23 20.97 -4.58
CA GLU A 171 -8.62 20.92 -4.13
C GLU A 171 -8.74 21.59 -2.77
N VAL A 172 -9.89 22.20 -2.48
CA VAL A 172 -10.08 23.02 -1.27
C VAL A 172 -11.32 22.59 -0.51
N LEU A 173 -11.18 22.44 0.81
CA LEU A 173 -12.27 22.32 1.76
C LEU A 173 -12.34 23.59 2.62
N GLU A 174 -13.49 24.25 2.64
CA GLU A 174 -13.75 25.43 3.46
C GLU A 174 -14.59 25.04 4.68
N ILE A 175 -14.06 25.25 5.88
CA ILE A 175 -14.74 24.95 7.13
C ILE A 175 -15.02 26.25 7.86
N PRO A 176 -16.28 26.69 7.95
CA PRO A 176 -16.64 27.93 8.64
C PRO A 176 -16.49 27.77 10.16
N LYS A 177 -15.74 28.68 10.77
CA LYS A 177 -15.54 28.79 12.23
C LYS A 177 -16.00 30.17 12.70
N GLY A 178 -17.32 30.42 12.63
CA GLY A 178 -17.91 31.73 12.95
C GLY A 178 -17.57 32.81 11.93
N THR A 179 -16.80 33.84 12.31
CA THR A 179 -16.35 34.93 11.42
C THR A 179 -15.10 34.58 10.63
N TRP A 180 -14.47 33.47 10.96
CA TRP A 180 -13.29 32.93 10.29
C TRP A 180 -13.65 31.68 9.48
N THR A 181 -12.85 31.40 8.47
CA THR A 181 -12.95 30.17 7.70
C THR A 181 -11.58 29.53 7.65
N GLU A 182 -11.50 28.27 8.02
CA GLU A 182 -10.35 27.42 7.76
C GLU A 182 -10.46 26.87 6.36
N ALA A 183 -9.44 27.05 5.54
CA ALA A 183 -9.33 26.43 4.23
C ALA A 183 -8.21 25.36 4.29
N ILE A 184 -8.56 24.13 3.93
CA ILE A 184 -7.65 23.01 3.81
C ILE A 184 -7.45 22.75 2.31
N PHE A 185 -6.23 22.88 1.85
CA PHE A 185 -5.83 22.64 0.46
C PHE A 185 -5.14 21.29 0.39
N ALA A 186 -5.58 20.44 -0.52
CA ALA A 186 -5.01 19.13 -0.73
C ALA A 186 -4.66 18.94 -2.20
N LYS A 187 -3.47 18.41 -2.47
CA LYS A 187 -3.01 18.03 -3.81
C LYS A 187 -2.35 16.66 -3.72
N GLU A 188 -2.67 15.80 -4.68
CA GLU A 188 -2.04 14.49 -4.75
C GLU A 188 -0.54 14.64 -5.02
N LYS A 189 0.29 13.96 -4.23
CA LYS A 189 1.71 13.88 -4.53
C LYS A 189 1.94 13.08 -5.81
N PRO A 190 2.92 13.44 -6.64
CA PRO A 190 3.22 12.67 -7.83
C PRO A 190 3.55 11.24 -7.45
N ARG A 191 2.76 10.30 -7.95
CA ARG A 191 3.03 8.87 -7.76
C ARG A 191 4.19 8.48 -8.67
N VAL A 192 5.14 7.76 -8.12
CA VAL A 192 6.01 6.93 -8.95
C VAL A 192 5.07 5.99 -9.72
N GLU A 193 5.12 6.04 -11.04
CA GLU A 193 4.19 5.32 -11.92
C GLU A 193 3.94 3.89 -11.43
N ARG A 194 2.81 3.69 -10.76
CA ARG A 194 2.30 2.37 -10.50
C ARG A 194 1.64 1.94 -11.78
N VAL A 195 2.20 0.91 -12.37
CA VAL A 195 1.69 0.32 -13.58
C VAL A 195 0.22 -0.03 -13.37
N HIS A 196 -0.68 0.62 -14.11
CA HIS A 196 -2.09 0.30 -14.10
C HIS A 196 -2.28 -1.13 -14.59
N THR A 197 -2.73 -1.94 -13.70
CA THR A 197 -2.89 -3.36 -13.88
C THR A 197 -4.32 -3.65 -14.27
N VAL A 198 -4.54 -3.78 -15.55
CA VAL A 198 -5.71 -4.49 -16.05
C VAL A 198 -5.32 -5.96 -16.04
N PHE A 199 -6.05 -6.79 -15.31
CA PHE A 199 -5.88 -8.23 -15.40
C PHE A 199 -6.23 -8.67 -16.84
N ASP A 200 -5.23 -9.14 -17.55
CA ASP A 200 -5.36 -9.72 -18.89
C ASP A 200 -4.98 -11.19 -18.78
N PRO A 201 -5.94 -12.12 -18.89
CA PRO A 201 -5.67 -13.55 -18.80
C PRO A 201 -4.75 -14.06 -19.92
N ASP A 202 -4.72 -13.37 -21.07
CA ASP A 202 -3.89 -13.77 -22.21
C ASP A 202 -2.43 -13.30 -22.06
N ALA A 203 -2.17 -12.29 -21.20
CA ALA A 203 -0.82 -11.79 -20.96
C ALA A 203 0.02 -12.72 -20.07
N GLU A 204 -0.61 -13.47 -19.18
CA GLU A 204 0.06 -14.46 -18.32
C GLU A 204 0.61 -15.62 -19.17
N ASP A 205 -0.18 -16.09 -20.15
CA ASP A 205 0.25 -17.11 -21.11
C ASP A 205 1.31 -16.59 -22.09
N ALA A 206 1.26 -15.30 -22.44
CA ALA A 206 2.26 -14.66 -23.30
C ALA A 206 3.62 -14.44 -22.58
N GLU A 207 3.59 -14.08 -21.29
CA GLU A 207 4.81 -13.91 -20.48
C GLU A 207 5.48 -15.27 -20.22
N LYS A 208 4.70 -16.31 -19.98
CA LYS A 208 5.21 -17.67 -19.80
C LYS A 208 5.88 -18.20 -21.08
N ARG A 209 5.28 -18.01 -22.25
CA ARG A 209 5.89 -18.36 -23.54
C ARG A 209 7.19 -17.61 -23.79
N ARG A 210 7.24 -16.32 -23.39
CA ARG A 210 8.45 -15.51 -23.57
C ARG A 210 9.59 -15.97 -22.67
N LEU A 211 9.29 -16.40 -21.44
CA LEU A 211 10.28 -16.97 -20.53
C LEU A 211 10.77 -18.34 -21.04
N GLU A 212 9.87 -19.18 -21.54
CA GLU A 212 10.23 -20.46 -22.17
C GLU A 212 11.09 -20.25 -23.43
N GLU A 213 10.80 -19.24 -24.28
CA GLU A 213 11.59 -18.87 -25.45
C GLU A 213 12.96 -18.26 -25.08
N GLU A 214 13.08 -17.55 -23.93
CA GLU A 214 14.34 -17.02 -23.43
C GLU A 214 15.22 -18.13 -22.85
N GLU A 215 14.66 -19.14 -22.16
CA GLU A 215 15.39 -20.32 -21.66
C GLU A 215 15.90 -21.21 -22.81
N ASP A 216 15.07 -21.45 -23.85
CA ASP A 216 15.49 -22.23 -25.02
C ASP A 216 16.58 -21.53 -25.85
N ASN A 217 16.68 -20.20 -25.77
CA ASN A 217 17.68 -19.44 -26.54
C ASN A 217 19.05 -19.35 -25.82
N ASP A 218 19.12 -19.66 -24.51
CA ASP A 218 20.38 -19.73 -23.77
C ASP A 218 21.13 -21.06 -23.97
N GLU A 219 20.48 -22.10 -24.51
CA GLU A 219 21.14 -23.37 -24.86
C GLU A 219 21.97 -23.31 -26.16
N ASP A 220 21.77 -22.27 -26.98
CA ASP A 220 22.48 -22.07 -28.25
C ASP A 220 23.67 -21.07 -28.16
N LEU A 221 24.20 -20.82 -26.97
CA LEU A 221 25.48 -20.09 -26.86
C LEU A 221 26.59 -20.97 -27.44
N PRO A 222 27.33 -20.47 -28.44
CA PRO A 222 28.43 -21.25 -29.04
C PRO A 222 29.46 -21.54 -27.94
N ASP A 223 29.82 -22.82 -27.85
CA ASP A 223 30.92 -23.33 -27.00
C ASP A 223 32.12 -22.37 -27.11
N VAL A 224 32.34 -21.57 -26.08
CA VAL A 224 33.51 -20.73 -26.02
C VAL A 224 34.70 -21.69 -25.83
N PRO A 225 35.67 -21.73 -26.76
CA PRO A 225 36.80 -22.62 -26.60
C PRO A 225 37.49 -22.35 -25.27
N ASP A 226 37.69 -23.40 -24.51
CA ASP A 226 38.43 -23.48 -23.24
C ASP A 226 39.92 -23.24 -23.50
N ASP A 227 40.30 -22.03 -23.96
CA ASP A 227 41.72 -21.64 -24.23
C ASP A 227 42.13 -20.44 -23.39
N TYR A 228 41.87 -20.52 -22.07
CA TYR A 228 42.52 -19.69 -21.09
C TYR A 228 43.21 -20.54 -20.00
N ASN A 229 43.98 -21.55 -20.45
CA ASN A 229 45.11 -22.00 -19.66
C ASN A 229 46.22 -20.96 -19.82
N ARG A 230 46.21 -19.95 -18.99
CA ARG A 230 47.36 -19.11 -18.75
C ARG A 230 47.86 -19.43 -17.35
N ASP A 231 48.76 -20.37 -17.33
CA ASP A 231 49.78 -20.43 -16.28
C ASP A 231 50.49 -19.07 -16.28
N ASP A 232 50.31 -18.30 -15.21
CA ASP A 232 51.39 -17.40 -14.74
C ASP A 232 51.08 -16.95 -13.30
N ASP A 233 51.99 -17.39 -12.47
CA ASP A 233 52.58 -16.75 -11.30
C ASP A 233 51.72 -16.48 -10.05
N GLU A 234 51.95 -17.39 -9.11
CA GLU A 234 52.43 -17.15 -7.75
C GLU A 234 52.63 -15.67 -7.41
N ASP A 235 51.58 -15.06 -6.80
CA ASP A 235 51.83 -14.20 -5.64
C ASP A 235 50.59 -14.33 -4.71
N GLY A 236 50.85 -15.12 -3.66
CA GLY A 236 49.88 -15.39 -2.62
C GLY A 236 49.62 -14.12 -1.80
N ASP A 237 48.46 -13.54 -2.01
CA ASP A 237 47.79 -12.83 -0.96
C ASP A 237 46.64 -13.73 -0.48
N GLU A 238 46.97 -14.53 0.54
CA GLU A 238 45.97 -15.18 1.38
C GLU A 238 45.07 -14.09 1.94
N PHE A 239 43.93 -13.88 1.28
CA PHE A 239 42.83 -13.06 1.79
C PHE A 239 42.22 -13.83 2.97
N ASP A 240 42.70 -13.48 4.16
CA ASP A 240 42.35 -14.12 5.43
C ASP A 240 40.91 -13.63 5.80
N ASP A 241 39.90 -14.32 5.28
CA ASP A 241 38.49 -14.06 5.51
C ASP A 241 38.10 -14.10 6.99
N ASP A 242 38.90 -14.78 7.82
CA ASP A 242 38.68 -14.91 9.27
C ASP A 242 39.07 -13.63 10.04
N LYS A 243 39.94 -12.76 9.49
CA LYS A 243 40.34 -11.51 10.16
C LYS A 243 39.32 -10.40 10.00
N LEU A 244 38.58 -10.40 8.90
CA LEU A 244 37.53 -9.37 8.65
C LEU A 244 36.30 -9.59 9.55
N THR A 245 36.00 -10.81 9.96
CA THR A 245 34.90 -11.13 10.86
C THR A 245 35.20 -10.79 12.32
N GLU A 246 36.43 -10.96 12.80
CA GLU A 246 36.78 -10.62 14.18
C GLU A 246 36.89 -9.12 14.45
N GLU A 247 37.36 -8.33 13.49
CA GLU A 247 37.41 -6.84 13.65
C GLU A 247 36.06 -6.17 13.56
N SER A 248 35.12 -6.69 12.79
CA SER A 248 33.76 -6.10 12.70
C SER A 248 32.92 -6.37 13.96
N TYR A 249 33.21 -7.46 14.71
CA TYR A 249 32.55 -7.73 15.98
C TYR A 249 33.15 -6.97 17.17
N ARG A 250 34.41 -6.54 17.08
CA ARG A 250 35.07 -5.79 18.18
C ARG A 250 34.63 -4.33 18.27
N THR A 251 34.14 -3.74 17.17
CA THR A 251 33.72 -2.33 17.18
C THR A 251 32.28 -2.10 17.63
N THR A 252 31.49 -3.15 17.85
CA THR A 252 30.07 -3.02 18.25
C THR A 252 29.80 -3.35 19.73
N VAL A 253 30.75 -3.86 20.48
CA VAL A 253 30.53 -4.31 21.88
C VAL A 253 31.14 -3.40 22.94
N ASP A 254 31.96 -2.40 22.58
CA ASP A 254 32.71 -1.58 23.55
C ASP A 254 32.14 -0.17 23.79
N THR A 255 30.84 0.03 23.54
CA THR A 255 30.10 1.19 24.03
C THR A 255 28.88 0.75 24.83
N MET A 256 29.11 0.05 25.93
CA MET A 256 28.18 0.12 27.05
C MET A 256 28.50 1.40 27.81
N PRO A 257 27.56 2.33 27.94
CA PRO A 257 27.70 3.41 28.91
C PRO A 257 27.51 2.81 30.32
N GLU A 258 28.61 2.45 30.98
CA GLU A 258 28.68 2.46 32.43
C GLU A 258 28.56 3.92 32.79
N ASP A 259 27.54 4.25 33.58
CA ASP A 259 27.17 5.51 34.22
C ASP A 259 25.81 6.06 33.73
N LEU A 260 24.77 5.30 34.03
CA LEU A 260 23.47 5.87 34.34
C LEU A 260 23.27 5.71 35.86
N ASP A 261 23.86 6.62 36.62
CA ASP A 261 23.45 6.91 37.97
C ASP A 261 22.01 7.40 37.95
N LEU A 262 21.10 6.47 38.16
CA LEU A 262 19.72 6.76 38.52
C LEU A 262 19.72 7.19 40.00
N GLU A 263 19.95 8.49 40.28
CA GLU A 263 19.55 9.09 41.55
C GLU A 263 18.03 8.94 41.68
N ALA A 264 17.63 8.03 42.54
CA ALA A 264 16.25 7.90 42.99
C ALA A 264 15.85 9.22 43.66
N ALA A 265 14.96 9.96 43.00
CA ALA A 265 14.27 11.07 43.61
C ALA A 265 13.37 10.49 44.71
N GLU A 266 13.75 10.72 45.95
CA GLU A 266 12.92 10.50 47.12
C GLU A 266 11.65 11.37 46.97
N VAL A 267 10.51 10.67 46.84
CA VAL A 267 9.20 11.29 46.96
C VAL A 267 9.02 11.63 48.45
N ALA A 268 9.12 12.89 48.78
CA ALA A 268 8.70 13.39 50.06
C ALA A 268 7.17 13.29 50.17
N ASP A 269 6.73 12.43 51.08
CA ASP A 269 5.37 12.47 51.63
C ASP A 269 5.22 13.81 52.37
N ASP A 270 4.41 14.71 51.83
CA ASP A 270 3.82 15.83 52.59
C ASP A 270 2.36 15.47 52.89
N ASP A 271 2.18 14.84 54.06
CA ASP A 271 0.97 14.95 54.87
C ASP A 271 0.85 16.38 55.37
N ASP A 272 -0.15 17.12 54.93
CA ASP A 272 -0.70 18.21 55.74
C ASP A 272 -2.20 18.39 55.47
N ASP A 273 -2.93 18.05 56.55
CA ASP A 273 -4.27 18.47 56.94
C ASP A 273 -4.64 19.92 56.54
N TYR A 274 -5.78 20.10 55.87
CA TYR A 274 -6.91 20.96 56.32
C TYR A 274 -8.11 20.77 55.39
#